data_4eb41435be567725acef146e9f270edd
#
_entry.id   4eb41435be567725acef146e9f270edd
#
_cell.length_a   1.000
_cell.length_b   1.000
_cell.length_c   1.000
_cell.angle_alpha   90.00
_cell.angle_beta   90.00
_cell.angle_gamma   90.00
#
_symmetry.space_group_name_H-M   'P 1'
#
loop_
_entity.id
_entity.type
_entity.pdbx_description
1 polymer ?
#
loop_
_entity_poly.entity_id
_entity_poly.type
_entity_poly.pdbx_seq_one_letter_code
_entity_poly.pdbx_strand_id
1 'polypeptide(L)'
;MRTVDELTLSKDLISFPSITPVDAGAINFLAKKLRSLGFKCQILEFKKGKGKPIKNLYAKYGNKQPNLCYAGHTDVVPPGNYKDWTVNPFKPKVKKGYLIGRGANDMKSSIACFISAVS
;
A
#
# COMPACT_ATOMS: atom_id res chain seq x y z
N MET A 1 18.32 14.95 -1.46
CA MET A 1 17.08 14.36 -0.94
C MET A 1 16.86 13.01 -1.61
N ARG A 2 16.67 11.94 -0.87
CA ARG A 2 16.37 10.64 -1.48
C ARG A 2 14.89 10.58 -1.81
N THR A 3 14.56 10.68 -3.08
CA THR A 3 13.20 10.38 -3.56
C THR A 3 12.89 8.91 -3.35
N VAL A 4 11.66 8.61 -2.97
CA VAL A 4 11.21 7.22 -2.88
C VAL A 4 11.00 6.68 -4.29
N ASP A 5 11.63 5.54 -4.60
CA ASP A 5 11.44 4.85 -5.87
C ASP A 5 10.07 4.15 -5.88
N GLU A 6 9.19 4.57 -6.78
CA GLU A 6 7.81 4.07 -6.87
C GLU A 6 7.74 2.60 -7.27
N LEU A 7 8.68 2.11 -8.08
CA LEU A 7 8.70 0.71 -8.49
C LEU A 7 9.08 -0.21 -7.31
N THR A 8 10.12 0.18 -6.57
CA THR A 8 10.54 -0.55 -5.36
C THR A 8 9.43 -0.56 -4.34
N LEU A 9 8.84 0.61 -4.05
CA LEU A 9 7.74 0.71 -3.07
C LEU A 9 6.51 -0.07 -3.52
N SER A 10 6.19 -0.10 -4.82
CA SER A 10 5.11 -0.93 -5.37
C SER A 10 5.35 -2.42 -5.10
N LYS A 11 6.57 -2.89 -5.37
CA LYS A 11 6.94 -4.29 -5.12
C LYS A 11 6.86 -4.63 -3.63
N ASP A 12 7.35 -3.75 -2.76
CA ASP A 12 7.27 -3.93 -1.31
C ASP A 12 5.81 -4.05 -0.85
N LEU A 13 4.94 -3.15 -1.30
CA LEU A 13 3.51 -3.17 -0.95
C LEU A 13 2.80 -4.42 -1.47
N ILE A 14 3.08 -4.86 -2.69
CA ILE A 14 2.49 -6.07 -3.28
C ILE A 14 2.92 -7.33 -2.51
N SER A 15 4.12 -7.32 -1.92
CA SER A 15 4.62 -8.47 -1.16
C SER A 15 3.84 -8.77 0.12
N PHE A 16 3.04 -7.81 0.61
CA PHE A 16 2.11 -8.05 1.72
C PHE A 16 0.82 -8.68 1.18
N PRO A 17 0.48 -9.94 1.54
CA PRO A 17 -0.74 -10.60 1.06
C PRO A 17 -1.98 -10.09 1.84
N SER A 18 -2.25 -8.80 1.70
CA SER A 18 -3.31 -8.08 2.39
C SER A 18 -4.69 -8.35 1.79
N ILE A 19 -5.06 -9.63 1.72
CA ILE A 19 -6.37 -10.06 1.23
C ILE A 19 -7.43 -9.70 2.26
N THR A 20 -8.43 -8.90 1.84
CA THR A 20 -9.51 -8.40 2.71
C THR A 20 -10.09 -9.51 3.60
N PRO A 21 -10.23 -9.30 4.91
CA PRO A 21 -9.97 -8.10 5.72
C PRO A 21 -8.57 -8.08 6.39
N VAL A 22 -7.64 -8.92 5.93
CA VAL A 22 -6.31 -9.09 6.54
C VAL A 22 -5.37 -7.97 6.07
N ASP A 23 -4.72 -7.28 7.03
CA ASP A 23 -3.73 -6.24 6.71
C ASP A 23 -2.37 -6.80 6.29
N ALA A 24 -1.99 -7.95 6.84
CA ALA A 24 -0.70 -8.62 6.60
C ALA A 24 0.56 -7.74 6.83
N GLY A 25 0.45 -6.63 7.55
CA GLY A 25 1.56 -5.72 7.85
C GLY A 25 1.70 -4.52 6.92
N ALA A 26 0.87 -4.40 5.89
CA ALA A 26 0.94 -3.32 4.89
C ALA A 26 0.79 -1.92 5.51
N ILE A 27 -0.15 -1.74 6.43
CA ILE A 27 -0.39 -0.46 7.11
C ILE A 27 0.78 -0.04 8.00
N ASN A 28 1.34 -0.97 8.77
CA ASN A 28 2.51 -0.66 9.61
C ASN A 28 3.73 -0.29 8.76
N PHE A 29 3.93 -0.99 7.64
CA PHE A 29 5.00 -0.68 6.69
C PHE A 29 4.84 0.73 6.11
N LEU A 30 3.64 1.09 5.64
CA LEU A 30 3.34 2.43 5.12
C LEU A 30 3.52 3.51 6.18
N ALA A 31 3.04 3.29 7.40
CA ALA A 31 3.20 4.24 8.49
C ALA A 31 4.69 4.51 8.79
N LYS A 32 5.52 3.47 8.80
CA LYS A 32 6.97 3.61 8.97
C LYS A 32 7.59 4.42 7.84
N LYS A 33 7.23 4.13 6.59
CA LYS A 33 7.73 4.84 5.41
C LYS A 33 7.34 6.33 5.46
N LEU A 34 6.07 6.63 5.71
CA LEU A 34 5.58 8.00 5.77
C LEU A 34 6.17 8.81 6.95
N ARG A 35 6.36 8.17 8.12
CA ARG A 35 7.06 8.81 9.24
C ARG A 35 8.50 9.19 8.88
N SER A 36 9.20 8.35 8.12
CA SER A 36 10.57 8.67 7.65
C SER A 36 10.63 9.85 6.69
N LEU A 37 9.49 10.20 6.07
CA LEU A 37 9.31 11.39 5.22
C LEU A 37 8.78 12.61 6.00
N GLY A 38 8.62 12.52 7.32
CA GLY A 38 8.16 13.61 8.17
C GLY A 38 6.65 13.69 8.38
N PHE A 39 5.87 12.72 7.91
CA PHE A 39 4.43 12.66 8.17
C PHE A 39 4.14 12.27 9.63
N LYS A 40 3.13 12.88 10.21
CA LYS A 40 2.49 12.43 11.46
C LYS A 40 1.48 11.35 11.10
N CYS A 41 1.66 10.14 11.63
CA CYS A 41 0.85 8.97 11.29
C CYS A 41 0.08 8.44 12.49
N GLN A 42 -1.19 8.14 12.30
CA GLN A 42 -2.06 7.43 13.25
C GLN A 42 -2.58 6.16 12.58
N ILE A 43 -2.47 5.03 13.28
CA ILE A 43 -3.08 3.77 12.87
C ILE A 43 -4.36 3.61 13.65
N LEU A 44 -5.48 3.49 12.93
CA LEU A 44 -6.82 3.38 13.49
C LEU A 44 -7.36 1.99 13.17
N GLU A 45 -7.88 1.32 14.19
CA GLU A 45 -8.51 0.01 14.03
C GLU A 45 -10.02 0.12 14.26
N PHE A 46 -10.78 -0.37 13.30
CA PHE A 46 -12.24 -0.41 13.38
C PHE A 46 -12.72 -1.84 13.36
N LYS A 47 -13.61 -2.16 14.30
CA LYS A 47 -14.21 -3.49 14.41
C LYS A 47 -15.73 -3.36 14.52
N LYS A 48 -16.44 -4.10 13.68
CA LYS A 48 -17.90 -4.23 13.77
C LYS A 48 -18.27 -5.62 14.29
N GLY A 49 -18.89 -5.66 15.46
CA GLY A 49 -19.35 -6.91 16.08
C GLY A 49 -18.22 -7.91 16.32
N LYS A 50 -18.42 -9.18 15.94
CA LYS A 50 -17.44 -10.27 16.07
C LYS A 50 -16.46 -10.35 14.89
N GLY A 51 -16.55 -9.41 13.93
CA GLY A 51 -15.65 -9.38 12.76
C GLY A 51 -14.19 -9.13 13.12
N LYS A 52 -13.30 -9.37 12.17
CA LYS A 52 -11.89 -9.00 12.30
C LYS A 52 -11.73 -7.48 12.23
N PRO A 53 -10.80 -6.89 13.02
CA PRO A 53 -10.54 -5.45 12.94
C PRO A 53 -9.96 -5.09 11.58
N ILE A 54 -10.33 -3.91 11.08
CA ILE A 54 -9.76 -3.34 9.84
C ILE A 54 -8.87 -2.18 10.24
N LYS A 55 -7.61 -2.23 9.81
CA LYS A 55 -6.64 -1.16 10.03
C LYS A 55 -6.77 -0.10 8.96
N ASN A 56 -6.72 1.15 9.40
CA ASN A 56 -6.62 2.32 8.55
C ASN A 56 -5.41 3.16 8.97
N LEU A 57 -4.80 3.83 8.02
CA LEU A 57 -3.73 4.77 8.26
C LEU A 57 -4.20 6.18 7.92
N TYR A 58 -4.13 7.07 8.89
CA TYR A 58 -4.21 8.50 8.68
C TYR A 58 -2.83 9.10 8.80
N ALA A 59 -2.37 9.79 7.76
CA ALA A 59 -1.07 10.45 7.73
C ALA A 59 -1.22 11.88 7.27
N LYS A 60 -0.58 12.81 7.97
CA LYS A 60 -0.63 14.25 7.68
C LYS A 60 0.76 14.86 7.68
N TYR A 61 1.04 15.69 6.67
CA TYR A 61 2.25 16.51 6.58
C TYR A 61 1.87 17.99 6.57
N GLY A 62 2.53 18.77 7.42
CA GLY A 62 2.28 20.21 7.52
C GLY A 62 0.92 20.60 8.12
N ASN A 63 0.68 21.91 8.20
CA ASN A 63 -0.53 22.49 8.82
C ASN A 63 -1.12 23.66 8.03
N LYS A 64 -0.54 23.95 6.86
CA LYS A 64 -0.99 25.07 6.02
C LYS A 64 -2.12 24.65 5.09
N GLN A 65 -2.89 25.62 4.64
CA GLN A 65 -3.90 25.48 3.60
C GLN A 65 -3.34 25.92 2.24
N PRO A 66 -3.85 25.40 1.12
CA PRO A 66 -4.90 24.39 0.99
C PRO A 66 -4.42 22.98 1.37
N ASN A 67 -5.36 22.10 1.71
CA ASN A 67 -5.07 20.71 2.04
C ASN A 67 -5.38 19.79 0.85
N LEU A 68 -4.39 19.03 0.38
CA LEU A 68 -4.55 17.97 -0.60
C LEU A 68 -4.71 16.64 0.14
N CYS A 69 -5.79 15.92 -0.11
CA CYS A 69 -6.02 14.60 0.46
C CYS A 69 -5.94 13.52 -0.62
N TYR A 70 -5.09 12.54 -0.39
CA TYR A 70 -5.06 11.29 -1.15
C TYR A 70 -5.77 10.20 -0.36
N ALA A 71 -6.71 9.50 -0.98
CA ALA A 71 -7.39 8.35 -0.40
C ALA A 71 -7.10 7.09 -1.24
N GLY A 72 -6.61 6.05 -0.58
CA GLY A 72 -6.32 4.77 -1.21
C GLY A 72 -6.57 3.61 -0.26
N HIS A 73 -6.60 2.38 -0.79
CA HIS A 73 -6.73 1.16 -0.01
C HIS A 73 -5.54 0.23 -0.23
N THR A 74 -5.14 -0.49 0.82
CA THR A 74 -4.02 -1.44 0.80
C THR A 74 -4.48 -2.89 0.65
N ASP A 75 -5.74 -3.16 0.89
CA ASP A 75 -6.31 -4.48 0.75
C ASP A 75 -6.51 -4.85 -0.73
N VAL A 76 -6.50 -6.14 -0.97
CA VAL A 76 -6.66 -6.73 -2.30
C VAL A 76 -7.67 -7.86 -2.27
N VAL A 77 -8.28 -8.14 -3.41
CA VAL A 77 -9.11 -9.33 -3.60
C VAL A 77 -8.24 -10.59 -3.67
N PRO A 78 -8.79 -11.77 -3.36
CA PRO A 78 -8.06 -13.03 -3.53
C PRO A 78 -7.47 -13.17 -4.94
N PRO A 79 -6.27 -13.75 -5.08
CA PRO A 79 -5.61 -13.88 -6.38
C PRO A 79 -6.23 -14.92 -7.30
N GLY A 80 -7.13 -15.76 -6.80
CA GLY A 80 -7.64 -16.92 -7.52
C GLY A 80 -6.62 -18.05 -7.59
N ASN A 81 -6.64 -18.82 -8.66
CA ASN A 81 -5.72 -19.93 -8.83
C ASN A 81 -4.30 -19.42 -9.15
N TYR A 82 -3.33 -19.78 -8.33
CA TYR A 82 -1.92 -19.37 -8.54
C TYR A 82 -1.33 -19.89 -9.86
N LYS A 83 -1.85 -21.00 -10.40
CA LYS A 83 -1.39 -21.55 -11.69
C LYS A 83 -1.74 -20.66 -12.88
N ASP A 84 -2.72 -19.78 -12.73
CA ASP A 84 -3.12 -18.84 -13.79
C ASP A 84 -2.22 -17.60 -13.85
N TRP A 85 -1.30 -17.46 -12.89
CA TRP A 85 -0.35 -16.36 -12.81
C TRP A 85 0.99 -16.73 -13.44
N THR A 86 1.59 -15.80 -14.17
CA THR A 86 2.95 -15.96 -14.72
C THR A 86 4.05 -15.74 -13.68
N VAL A 87 3.70 -15.20 -12.51
CA VAL A 87 4.53 -15.02 -11.33
C VAL A 87 3.71 -15.31 -10.08
N ASN A 88 4.33 -15.54 -8.92
CA ASN A 88 3.57 -15.55 -7.68
C ASN A 88 2.92 -14.18 -7.46
N PRO A 89 1.59 -14.09 -7.24
CA PRO A 89 0.88 -12.82 -7.13
C PRO A 89 1.37 -11.91 -5.99
N PHE A 90 2.04 -12.46 -4.96
CA PHE A 90 2.64 -11.72 -3.85
C PHE A 90 4.17 -11.70 -3.86
N LYS A 91 4.79 -12.14 -4.95
CA LYS A 91 6.22 -11.98 -5.25
C LYS A 91 6.35 -11.28 -6.60
N PRO A 92 6.08 -9.97 -6.65
CA PRO A 92 5.94 -9.24 -7.91
C PRO A 92 7.24 -9.20 -8.70
N LYS A 93 7.10 -9.26 -10.02
CA LYS A 93 8.22 -9.14 -10.97
C LYS A 93 7.87 -8.21 -12.11
N VAL A 94 8.89 -7.55 -12.65
CA VAL A 94 8.76 -6.82 -13.91
C VAL A 94 9.10 -7.77 -15.05
N LYS A 95 8.17 -7.89 -16.00
CA LYS A 95 8.35 -8.65 -17.24
C LYS A 95 7.91 -7.80 -18.43
N LYS A 96 8.76 -7.63 -19.42
CA LYS A 96 8.48 -6.86 -20.65
C LYS A 96 7.95 -5.45 -20.35
N GLY A 97 8.48 -4.78 -19.32
CA GLY A 97 8.06 -3.45 -18.91
C GLY A 97 6.79 -3.37 -18.03
N TYR A 98 6.20 -4.51 -17.66
CA TYR A 98 5.00 -4.56 -16.82
C TYR A 98 5.32 -5.11 -15.43
N LEU A 99 4.85 -4.42 -14.40
CA LEU A 99 4.86 -4.94 -13.04
C LEU A 99 3.68 -5.90 -12.84
N ILE A 100 3.99 -7.17 -12.56
CA ILE A 100 2.98 -8.22 -12.40
C ILE A 100 2.90 -8.62 -10.93
N GLY A 101 1.69 -8.53 -10.36
CA GLY A 101 1.38 -8.90 -8.98
C GLY A 101 -0.03 -8.51 -8.57
N ARG A 102 -0.58 -9.16 -7.55
CA ARG A 102 -1.92 -8.81 -7.04
C ARG A 102 -1.87 -7.44 -6.34
N GLY A 103 -2.70 -6.51 -6.81
CA GLY A 103 -2.73 -5.13 -6.33
C GLY A 103 -1.80 -4.18 -7.09
N ALA A 104 -1.09 -4.64 -8.13
CA ALA A 104 -0.26 -3.76 -8.96
C ALA A 104 -1.08 -2.65 -9.61
N ASN A 105 -2.24 -2.96 -10.18
CA ASN A 105 -3.14 -1.99 -10.80
C ASN A 105 -4.13 -1.37 -9.81
N ASP A 106 -4.66 -2.15 -8.89
CA ASP A 106 -5.70 -1.75 -7.93
C ASP A 106 -5.31 -2.18 -6.52
N MET A 107 -4.69 -1.27 -5.73
CA MET A 107 -4.19 0.06 -6.17
C MET A 107 -2.85 0.39 -5.49
N LYS A 108 -2.03 -0.64 -5.18
CA LYS A 108 -0.77 -0.47 -4.42
C LYS A 108 0.27 0.38 -5.17
N SER A 109 0.33 0.26 -6.51
CA SER A 109 1.23 1.11 -7.30
C SER A 109 0.79 2.58 -7.31
N SER A 110 -0.51 2.85 -7.29
CA SER A 110 -1.01 4.22 -7.14
C SER A 110 -0.58 4.85 -5.81
N ILE A 111 -0.65 4.08 -4.72
CA ILE A 111 -0.15 4.52 -3.41
C ILE A 111 1.37 4.82 -3.48
N ALA A 112 2.13 3.93 -4.11
CA ALA A 112 3.58 4.09 -4.26
C ALA A 112 3.93 5.34 -5.07
N CYS A 113 3.21 5.59 -6.18
CA CYS A 113 3.39 6.78 -7.00
C CYS A 113 3.09 8.07 -6.22
N PHE A 114 2.00 8.08 -5.44
CA PHE A 114 1.68 9.23 -4.59
C PHE A 114 2.80 9.51 -3.56
N ILE A 115 3.28 8.46 -2.87
CA ILE A 115 4.35 8.62 -1.88
C ILE A 115 5.65 9.06 -2.53
N SER A 116 5.98 8.54 -3.71
CA SER A 116 7.13 9.00 -4.50
C SER A 116 7.02 10.48 -4.86
N ALA A 117 5.83 10.91 -5.30
CA ALA A 117 5.58 12.30 -5.70
C ALA A 117 5.68 13.31 -4.55
N VAL A 118 5.41 12.89 -3.31
CA VAL A 118 5.48 13.78 -2.12
C VAL A 118 6.77 13.61 -1.32
N SER A 119 7.66 12.72 -1.74
CA SER A 119 8.98 12.52 -1.11
C SER A 119 10.01 13.49 -1.67
#